data_afc80b8c14c2c7ccb229c57fafe89268
#
_entry.id   afc80b8c14c2c7ccb229c57fafe89268
#
_cell.length_a   1.000
_cell.length_b   1.000
_cell.length_c   1.000
_cell.angle_alpha   90.00
_cell.angle_beta   90.00
_cell.angle_gamma   90.00
#
_symmetry.space_group_name_H-M   'P 1'
#
loop_
_entity.id
_entity.type
_entity.pdbx_description
1 polymer ?
#
loop_
_entity_poly.entity_id
_entity_poly.type
_entity_poly.pdbx_seq_one_letter_code
_entity_poly.pdbx_strand_id
1 'polypeptide(L)'
;MDDEYTILAIDQTRQVLPTLIYAWFPARERPSPAVTGAWESIKLLGAVSDSGETFFLPCEENFNSDTTIRLLDALQTEFGEKLCVVLDNASYFTANAVQEFVKETPIELCYLPRGSPELNPAEECWHQLNQALGNRLFDTLDDLRDAALAALDSINPPNLFTYLCP
;
A
#
# COMPACT_ATOMS: atom_id res chain seq x y z
N MET A 1 -30.84 10.05 -0.93
CA MET A 1 -29.74 9.47 -1.73
C MET A 1 -28.50 10.23 -1.31
N ASP A 2 -27.68 9.60 -0.50
CA ASP A 2 -26.48 10.26 0.02
C ASP A 2 -25.48 10.44 -1.12
N ASP A 3 -25.20 11.68 -1.41
CA ASP A 3 -24.27 12.14 -2.43
C ASP A 3 -22.83 12.20 -1.85
N GLU A 4 -22.56 11.32 -0.94
CA GLU A 4 -21.35 11.32 -0.12
C GLU A 4 -20.23 10.55 -0.82
N TYR A 5 -19.03 11.13 -0.84
CA TYR A 5 -17.82 10.48 -1.32
C TYR A 5 -17.30 9.50 -0.28
N THR A 6 -16.89 8.31 -0.70
CA THR A 6 -16.04 7.45 0.13
C THR A 6 -14.61 7.99 0.06
N ILE A 7 -14.01 8.28 1.20
CA ILE A 7 -12.64 8.77 1.28
C ILE A 7 -11.69 7.58 1.40
N LEU A 8 -10.73 7.49 0.50
CA LEU A 8 -9.73 6.43 0.48
C LEU A 8 -8.33 7.03 0.55
N ALA A 9 -7.47 6.52 1.40
CA ALA A 9 -6.03 6.77 1.32
C ALA A 9 -5.36 5.59 0.61
N ILE A 10 -4.63 5.85 -0.46
CA ILE A 10 -3.94 4.81 -1.24
C ILE A 10 -2.42 4.96 -1.15
N ASP A 11 -1.74 3.84 -1.25
CA ASP A 11 -0.29 3.78 -1.30
C ASP A 11 0.19 2.47 -1.93
N GLN A 12 1.48 2.36 -2.15
CA GLN A 12 2.13 1.17 -2.66
C GLN A 12 3.29 0.74 -1.78
N THR A 13 3.56 -0.55 -1.77
CA THR A 13 4.75 -1.09 -1.12
C THR A 13 5.42 -2.17 -1.96
N ARG A 14 6.68 -2.40 -1.68
CA ARG A 14 7.48 -3.46 -2.28
C ARG A 14 8.12 -4.29 -1.17
N GLN A 15 7.78 -5.57 -1.12
CA GLN A 15 8.40 -6.53 -0.22
C GLN A 15 9.45 -7.33 -0.97
N VAL A 16 10.66 -7.36 -0.45
CA VAL A 16 11.79 -8.06 -1.07
C VAL A 16 12.14 -9.33 -0.28
N LEU A 17 12.68 -10.31 -0.98
CA LEU A 17 13.37 -11.44 -0.35
C LEU A 17 14.85 -11.08 -0.16
N PRO A 18 15.41 -11.18 1.05
CA PRO A 18 14.85 -11.41 2.38
C PRO A 18 14.31 -10.13 3.01
N THR A 19 13.22 -10.22 3.76
CA THR A 19 12.71 -9.09 4.54
C THR A 19 13.47 -8.99 5.86
N LEU A 20 14.46 -8.11 5.91
CA LEU A 20 15.24 -7.85 7.11
C LEU A 20 14.72 -6.60 7.80
N ILE A 21 14.43 -6.70 9.08
CA ILE A 21 14.22 -5.55 9.95
C ILE A 21 15.33 -5.47 10.98
N TYR A 22 15.67 -4.23 11.36
CA TYR A 22 16.63 -4.01 12.44
C TYR A 22 16.02 -4.50 13.76
N ALA A 23 16.77 -5.33 14.48
CA ALA A 23 16.42 -5.78 15.80
C ALA A 23 17.61 -5.59 16.76
N TRP A 24 17.31 -5.43 18.04
CA TRP A 24 18.32 -5.40 19.08
C TRP A 24 18.70 -6.84 19.46
N PHE A 25 19.98 -7.16 19.37
CA PHE A 25 20.54 -8.44 19.77
C PHE A 25 21.52 -8.23 20.95
N PRO A 26 21.68 -9.23 21.83
CA PRO A 26 22.72 -9.19 22.86
C PRO A 26 24.10 -8.92 22.24
N ALA A 27 24.92 -8.16 22.95
CA ALA A 27 26.28 -7.86 22.50
C ALA A 27 27.03 -9.18 22.26
N ARG A 28 27.57 -9.36 21.07
CA ARG A 28 28.28 -10.53 20.54
C ARG A 28 27.43 -11.61 19.83
N GLU A 29 26.11 -11.49 19.84
CA GLU A 29 25.23 -12.34 19.04
C GLU A 29 24.75 -11.54 17.84
N ARG A 30 25.40 -11.70 16.69
CA ARG A 30 24.95 -11.16 15.41
C ARG A 30 24.46 -12.34 14.56
N PRO A 31 23.18 -12.67 14.57
CA PRO A 31 22.69 -13.63 13.61
C PRO A 31 22.93 -13.06 12.20
N SER A 32 23.65 -13.81 11.39
CA SER A 32 23.76 -13.52 9.97
C SER A 32 22.60 -14.25 9.30
N PRO A 33 21.55 -13.58 8.88
CA PRO A 33 20.51 -14.24 8.12
C PRO A 33 21.13 -14.79 6.84
N ALA A 34 20.79 -16.01 6.48
CA ALA A 34 21.16 -16.56 5.19
C ALA A 34 20.44 -15.74 4.11
N VAL A 35 21.15 -14.82 3.49
CA VAL A 35 20.65 -14.03 2.38
C VAL A 35 20.78 -14.92 1.14
N THR A 36 19.67 -15.45 0.64
CA THR A 36 19.63 -15.95 -0.73
C THR A 36 19.84 -14.74 -1.64
N GLY A 37 20.82 -14.77 -2.54
CA GLY A 37 21.18 -13.61 -3.37
C GLY A 37 20.13 -13.20 -4.42
N ALA A 38 18.88 -13.62 -4.26
CA ALA A 38 17.77 -13.28 -5.13
C ALA A 38 17.07 -12.00 -4.59
N TRP A 39 17.16 -10.92 -5.36
CA TRP A 39 16.47 -9.66 -5.10
C TRP A 39 15.04 -9.64 -5.68
N GLU A 40 14.38 -10.78 -5.63
CA GLU A 40 13.00 -10.89 -6.06
C GLU A 40 12.08 -10.15 -5.07
N SER A 41 10.99 -9.64 -5.56
CA SER A 41 10.06 -8.84 -4.74
C SER A 41 8.62 -8.99 -5.20
N ILE A 42 7.71 -8.92 -4.26
CA ILE A 42 6.29 -8.68 -4.53
C ILE A 42 5.98 -7.21 -4.39
N LYS A 43 5.04 -6.72 -5.17
CA LYS A 43 4.53 -5.36 -5.13
C LYS A 43 3.06 -5.39 -4.75
N LEU A 44 2.65 -4.46 -3.92
CA LEU A 44 1.29 -4.34 -3.43
C LEU A 44 0.83 -2.90 -3.56
N LEU A 45 -0.39 -2.73 -4.04
CA LEU A 45 -1.14 -1.49 -3.96
C LEU A 45 -2.18 -1.66 -2.86
N GLY A 46 -2.41 -0.64 -2.06
CA GLY A 46 -3.35 -0.70 -0.94
C GLY A 46 -4.19 0.53 -0.83
N ALA A 47 -5.38 0.35 -0.28
CA ALA A 47 -6.30 1.42 0.08
C ALA A 47 -6.87 1.18 1.47
N VAL A 48 -7.09 2.27 2.20
CA VAL A 48 -7.80 2.30 3.48
C VAL A 48 -8.94 3.30 3.35
N SER A 49 -10.16 2.89 3.70
CA SER A 49 -11.33 3.76 3.67
C SER A 49 -11.54 4.51 4.99
N ASP A 50 -12.34 5.56 4.94
CA ASP A 50 -12.80 6.32 6.11
C ASP A 50 -13.69 5.48 7.04
N SER A 51 -14.34 4.42 6.53
CA SER A 51 -15.09 3.44 7.33
C SER A 51 -14.18 2.38 8.00
N GLY A 52 -12.88 2.35 7.68
CA GLY A 52 -11.93 1.37 8.20
C GLY A 52 -11.86 0.08 7.40
N GLU A 53 -12.37 0.06 6.19
CA GLU A 53 -12.20 -1.06 5.27
C GLU A 53 -10.86 -0.95 4.55
N THR A 54 -10.28 -2.09 4.19
CA THR A 54 -9.00 -2.15 3.47
C THR A 54 -9.15 -2.92 2.17
N PHE A 55 -8.38 -2.53 1.18
CA PHE A 55 -8.29 -3.22 -0.10
C PHE A 55 -6.82 -3.33 -0.51
N PHE A 56 -6.38 -4.54 -0.87
CA PHE A 56 -5.01 -4.79 -1.28
C PHE A 56 -4.97 -5.52 -2.61
N LEU A 57 -4.18 -4.99 -3.53
CA LEU A 57 -4.02 -5.53 -4.88
C LEU A 57 -2.56 -5.90 -5.13
N PRO A 58 -2.23 -7.21 -5.26
CA PRO A 58 -0.92 -7.62 -5.74
C PRO A 58 -0.68 -7.12 -7.16
N CYS A 59 0.54 -6.64 -7.43
CA CYS A 59 0.95 -6.12 -8.71
C CYS A 59 2.25 -6.83 -9.16
N GLU A 60 2.21 -7.53 -10.28
CA GLU A 60 3.40 -8.19 -10.84
C GLU A 60 4.25 -7.22 -11.65
N GLU A 61 3.61 -6.22 -12.24
CA GLU A 61 4.25 -5.21 -13.06
C GLU A 61 4.91 -4.11 -12.22
N ASN A 62 5.71 -3.27 -12.86
CA ASN A 62 6.20 -2.05 -12.22
C ASN A 62 5.05 -1.05 -12.06
N PHE A 63 5.09 -0.28 -10.98
CA PHE A 63 4.12 0.80 -10.78
C PHE A 63 4.24 1.83 -11.91
N ASN A 64 3.14 2.06 -12.59
CA ASN A 64 3.00 2.99 -13.70
C ASN A 64 1.56 3.53 -13.78
N SER A 65 1.27 4.38 -14.76
CA SER A 65 -0.08 4.94 -14.92
C SER A 65 -1.15 3.87 -15.17
N ASP A 66 -0.83 2.78 -15.89
CA ASP A 66 -1.79 1.73 -16.19
C ASP A 66 -2.16 0.93 -14.93
N THR A 67 -1.16 0.64 -14.07
CA THR A 67 -1.42 0.00 -12.76
C THR A 67 -2.23 0.91 -11.85
N THR A 68 -1.99 2.22 -11.90
CA THR A 68 -2.77 3.21 -11.15
C THR A 68 -4.23 3.24 -11.63
N ILE A 69 -4.47 3.29 -12.93
CA ILE A 69 -5.82 3.30 -13.50
C ILE A 69 -6.57 2.02 -13.12
N ARG A 70 -5.91 0.85 -13.22
CA ARG A 70 -6.50 -0.43 -12.80
C ARG A 70 -6.85 -0.45 -11.30
N LEU A 71 -6.02 0.16 -10.46
CA LEU A 71 -6.33 0.31 -9.04
C LEU A 71 -7.58 1.18 -8.85
N LEU A 72 -7.64 2.36 -9.47
CA LEU A 72 -8.77 3.26 -9.34
C LEU A 72 -10.09 2.63 -9.81
N ASP A 73 -10.07 1.88 -10.91
CA ASP A 73 -11.21 1.13 -11.42
C ASP A 73 -11.66 0.02 -10.45
N ALA A 74 -10.70 -0.72 -9.88
CA ALA A 74 -10.97 -1.72 -8.85
C ALA A 74 -11.58 -1.10 -7.59
N LEU A 75 -11.07 0.06 -7.15
CA LEU A 75 -11.59 0.79 -5.99
C LEU A 75 -13.02 1.29 -6.22
N GLN A 76 -13.37 1.74 -7.43
CA GLN A 76 -14.75 2.09 -7.76
C GLN A 76 -15.69 0.89 -7.68
N THR A 77 -15.21 -0.27 -8.10
CA THR A 77 -15.98 -1.53 -8.02
C THR A 77 -16.23 -1.95 -6.58
N GLU A 78 -15.23 -1.78 -5.71
CA GLU A 78 -15.29 -2.24 -4.32
C GLU A 78 -16.03 -1.25 -3.41
N PHE A 79 -15.73 0.04 -3.52
CA PHE A 79 -16.20 1.07 -2.58
C PHE A 79 -17.31 1.97 -3.14
N GLY A 80 -17.68 1.80 -4.40
CA GLY A 80 -18.70 2.60 -5.06
C GLY A 80 -18.14 3.66 -6.01
N GLU A 81 -19.01 4.32 -6.74
CA GLU A 81 -18.59 5.16 -7.86
C GLU A 81 -17.90 6.46 -7.45
N LYS A 82 -18.36 7.12 -6.37
CA LYS A 82 -17.86 8.42 -5.93
C LYS A 82 -16.74 8.26 -4.91
N LEU A 83 -15.52 8.50 -5.33
CA LEU A 83 -14.33 8.36 -4.49
C LEU A 83 -13.57 9.67 -4.36
N CYS A 84 -13.15 10.00 -3.14
CA CYS A 84 -12.12 10.99 -2.86
C CYS A 84 -10.84 10.24 -2.46
N VAL A 85 -9.87 10.20 -3.36
CA VAL A 85 -8.66 9.39 -3.19
C VAL A 85 -7.50 10.26 -2.76
N VAL A 86 -7.00 10.02 -1.55
CA VAL A 86 -5.82 10.67 -0.97
C VAL A 86 -4.58 9.86 -1.33
N LEU A 87 -3.57 10.50 -1.89
CA LEU A 87 -2.38 9.84 -2.44
C LEU A 87 -1.17 10.77 -2.42
N ASP A 88 0.02 10.19 -2.52
CA ASP A 88 1.25 10.94 -2.65
C ASP A 88 1.46 11.49 -4.07
N ASN A 89 2.60 12.16 -4.31
CA ASN A 89 2.93 12.75 -5.60
C ASN A 89 3.83 11.85 -6.46
N ALA A 90 3.73 10.54 -6.33
CA ALA A 90 4.49 9.64 -7.19
C ALA A 90 4.17 9.88 -8.67
N SER A 91 5.16 9.74 -9.54
CA SER A 91 5.02 10.08 -10.97
C SER A 91 3.92 9.30 -11.69
N TYR A 92 3.67 8.06 -11.29
CA TYR A 92 2.61 7.23 -11.84
C TYR A 92 1.20 7.64 -11.35
N PHE A 93 1.09 8.30 -10.19
CA PHE A 93 -0.16 8.88 -9.72
C PHE A 93 -0.46 10.23 -10.38
N THR A 94 0.58 10.99 -10.70
CA THR A 94 0.42 12.33 -11.32
C THR A 94 0.45 12.31 -12.86
N ALA A 95 0.59 11.13 -13.46
CA ALA A 95 0.69 10.95 -14.91
C ALA A 95 -0.54 11.49 -15.65
N ASN A 96 -0.32 12.08 -16.83
CA ASN A 96 -1.42 12.62 -17.65
C ASN A 96 -2.50 11.59 -17.93
N ALA A 97 -2.15 10.33 -18.19
CA ALA A 97 -3.13 9.27 -18.44
C ALA A 97 -4.08 9.07 -17.24
N VAL A 98 -3.58 9.17 -16.02
CA VAL A 98 -4.40 9.10 -14.79
C VAL A 98 -5.32 10.31 -14.70
N GLN A 99 -4.81 11.51 -14.99
CA GLN A 99 -5.61 12.74 -14.98
C GLN A 99 -6.74 12.69 -16.02
N GLU A 100 -6.47 12.17 -17.22
CA GLU A 100 -7.50 12.01 -18.24
C GLU A 100 -8.56 10.96 -17.83
N PHE A 101 -8.14 9.84 -17.27
CA PHE A 101 -9.05 8.82 -16.75
C PHE A 101 -10.00 9.40 -15.67
N VAL A 102 -9.44 10.14 -14.72
CA VAL A 102 -10.23 10.71 -13.62
C VAL A 102 -11.26 11.75 -14.11
N LYS A 103 -10.98 12.49 -15.18
CA LYS A 103 -11.95 13.44 -15.76
C LYS A 103 -13.24 12.78 -16.26
N GLU A 104 -13.17 11.52 -16.64
CA GLU A 104 -14.30 10.74 -17.15
C GLU A 104 -15.01 9.93 -16.07
N THR A 105 -14.58 10.07 -14.80
CA THR A 105 -15.07 9.31 -13.65
C THR A 105 -15.46 10.24 -12.51
N PRO A 106 -16.33 9.82 -11.58
CA PRO A 106 -16.64 10.59 -10.36
C PRO A 106 -15.58 10.36 -9.26
N ILE A 107 -14.30 10.33 -9.62
CA ILE A 107 -13.18 10.24 -8.71
C ILE A 107 -12.54 11.60 -8.56
N GLU A 108 -12.29 12.02 -7.33
CA GLU A 108 -11.47 13.19 -6.99
C GLU A 108 -10.12 12.74 -6.41
N LEU A 109 -9.02 13.29 -6.93
CA LEU A 109 -7.69 13.02 -6.42
C LEU A 109 -7.22 14.16 -5.50
N CYS A 110 -6.86 13.80 -4.27
CA CYS A 110 -6.34 14.71 -3.25
C CYS A 110 -4.87 14.37 -2.98
N TYR A 111 -3.95 15.20 -3.48
CA TYR A 111 -2.52 14.97 -3.31
C TYR A 111 -2.02 15.48 -1.97
N LEU A 112 -1.32 14.61 -1.23
CA LEU A 112 -0.60 14.99 -0.04
C LEU A 112 0.56 15.95 -0.34
N PRO A 113 1.02 16.77 0.63
CA PRO A 113 2.24 17.53 0.46
C PRO A 113 3.42 16.64 0.08
N ARG A 114 4.33 17.16 -0.74
CA ARG A 114 5.51 16.39 -1.15
C ARG A 114 6.42 16.08 0.04
N GLY A 115 6.83 14.82 0.13
CA GLY A 115 7.74 14.36 1.17
C GLY A 115 7.10 14.24 2.57
N SER A 116 5.80 14.03 2.63
CA SER A 116 5.04 13.85 3.87
C SER A 116 4.37 12.46 3.95
N PRO A 117 5.14 11.37 3.94
CA PRO A 117 4.58 10.02 4.03
C PRO A 117 3.84 9.80 5.35
N GLU A 118 4.25 10.49 6.43
CA GLU A 118 3.60 10.44 7.75
C GLU A 118 2.15 10.90 7.74
N LEU A 119 1.71 11.60 6.70
CA LEU A 119 0.32 12.01 6.53
C LEU A 119 -0.51 10.97 5.77
N ASN A 120 0.11 9.92 5.22
CA ASN A 120 -0.61 8.87 4.50
C ASN A 120 -1.00 7.73 5.44
N PRO A 121 -2.29 7.56 5.76
CA PRO A 121 -2.74 6.48 6.65
C PRO A 121 -2.39 5.07 6.14
N ALA A 122 -2.29 4.87 4.84
CA ALA A 122 -1.95 3.58 4.24
C ALA A 122 -0.53 3.10 4.62
N GLU A 123 0.39 4.01 4.97
CA GLU A 123 1.72 3.67 5.47
C GLU A 123 1.69 2.83 6.74
N GLU A 124 0.68 3.02 7.60
CA GLU A 124 0.51 2.21 8.81
C GLU A 124 0.23 0.74 8.46
N CYS A 125 -0.50 0.48 7.38
CA CYS A 125 -0.71 -0.89 6.90
C CYS A 125 0.61 -1.56 6.51
N TRP A 126 1.50 -0.82 5.85
CA TRP A 126 2.82 -1.32 5.48
C TRP A 126 3.73 -1.52 6.68
N HIS A 127 3.61 -0.67 7.69
CA HIS A 127 4.32 -0.86 8.95
C HIS A 127 3.93 -2.17 9.62
N GLN A 128 2.63 -2.46 9.74
CA GLN A 128 2.13 -3.71 10.30
C GLN A 128 2.52 -4.93 9.44
N LEU A 129 2.46 -4.81 8.11
CA LEU A 129 2.92 -5.85 7.20
C LEU A 129 4.41 -6.14 7.40
N ASN A 130 5.25 -5.11 7.47
CA ASN A 130 6.69 -5.25 7.70
C ASN A 130 6.99 -5.90 9.05
N GLN A 131 6.23 -5.61 10.08
CA GLN A 131 6.37 -6.28 11.38
C GLN A 131 6.01 -7.76 11.30
N ALA A 132 4.94 -8.10 10.58
CA ALA A 132 4.50 -9.48 10.42
C ALA A 132 5.46 -10.34 9.60
N LEU A 133 6.09 -9.75 8.57
CA LEU A 133 7.04 -10.44 7.69
C LEU A 133 8.49 -10.36 8.17
N GLY A 134 8.79 -9.42 9.07
CA GLY A 134 10.16 -9.12 9.50
C GLY A 134 10.86 -10.30 10.15
N ASN A 135 12.15 -10.46 9.82
CA ASN A 135 13.02 -11.54 10.31
C ASN A 135 12.53 -12.96 9.96
N ARG A 136 11.62 -13.10 9.03
CA ARG A 136 11.21 -14.37 8.45
C ARG A 136 12.00 -14.63 7.17
N LEU A 137 12.37 -15.87 6.95
CA LEU A 137 12.98 -16.32 5.71
C LEU A 137 11.91 -17.00 4.86
N PHE A 138 11.91 -16.67 3.59
CA PHE A 138 11.03 -17.28 2.59
C PHE A 138 11.88 -17.90 1.51
N ASP A 139 11.59 -19.14 1.15
CA ASP A 139 12.35 -19.87 0.15
C ASP A 139 11.98 -19.43 -1.27
N THR A 140 10.73 -19.01 -1.46
CA THR A 140 10.19 -18.59 -2.77
C THR A 140 9.39 -17.30 -2.66
N LEU A 141 9.16 -16.65 -3.82
CA LEU A 141 8.25 -15.49 -3.89
C LEU A 141 6.79 -15.87 -3.55
N ASP A 142 6.38 -17.08 -3.86
CA ASP A 142 5.03 -17.56 -3.54
C ASP A 142 4.87 -17.69 -2.03
N ASP A 143 5.87 -18.21 -1.30
CA ASP A 143 5.85 -18.25 0.16
C ASP A 143 5.77 -16.84 0.78
N LEU A 144 6.52 -15.88 0.24
CA LEU A 144 6.45 -14.48 0.67
C LEU A 144 5.06 -13.88 0.36
N ARG A 145 4.52 -14.15 -0.83
CA ARG A 145 3.20 -13.68 -1.25
C ARG A 145 2.11 -14.20 -0.32
N ASP A 146 2.08 -15.50 -0.07
CA ASP A 146 1.10 -16.13 0.80
C ASP A 146 1.17 -15.60 2.24
N ALA A 147 2.38 -15.44 2.76
CA ALA A 147 2.59 -14.85 4.07
C ALA A 147 2.17 -13.37 4.13
N ALA A 148 2.42 -12.60 3.07
CA ALA A 148 2.00 -11.21 2.99
C ALA A 148 0.47 -11.09 2.93
N LEU A 149 -0.20 -11.87 2.10
CA LEU A 149 -1.66 -11.88 2.00
C LEU A 149 -2.31 -12.29 3.33
N ALA A 150 -1.80 -13.32 3.99
CA ALA A 150 -2.28 -13.72 5.31
C ALA A 150 -2.08 -12.64 6.38
N ALA A 151 -0.96 -11.90 6.31
CA ALA A 151 -0.71 -10.77 7.22
C ALA A 151 -1.65 -9.60 6.93
N LEU A 152 -1.94 -9.31 5.66
CA LEU A 152 -2.86 -8.25 5.25
C LEU A 152 -4.30 -8.50 5.72
N ASP A 153 -4.74 -9.76 5.74
CA ASP A 153 -6.05 -10.14 6.28
C ASP A 153 -6.19 -9.84 7.79
N SER A 154 -5.09 -9.67 8.49
CA SER A 154 -5.03 -9.42 9.93
C SER A 154 -4.66 -7.98 10.29
N ILE A 155 -4.52 -7.10 9.30
CA ILE A 155 -4.19 -5.69 9.54
C ILE A 155 -5.33 -5.00 10.30
N ASN A 156 -4.93 -4.19 11.28
CA ASN A 156 -5.83 -3.28 11.97
C ASN A 156 -5.80 -1.93 11.24
N PRO A 157 -6.85 -1.58 10.47
CA PRO A 157 -6.83 -0.37 9.65
C PRO A 157 -6.74 0.88 10.52
N PRO A 158 -5.90 1.86 10.12
CA PRO A 158 -5.82 3.13 10.80
C PRO A 158 -7.08 3.96 10.59
N ASN A 159 -7.37 4.84 11.53
CA ASN A 159 -8.41 5.85 11.34
C ASN A 159 -7.84 7.00 10.48
N LEU A 160 -8.39 7.22 9.28
CA LEU A 160 -7.93 8.23 8.34
C LEU A 160 -7.88 9.64 8.94
N PHE A 161 -8.89 10.02 9.71
CA PHE A 161 -9.00 11.37 10.25
C PHE A 161 -7.95 11.69 11.31
N THR A 162 -7.37 10.67 11.96
CA THR A 162 -6.23 10.88 12.87
C THR A 162 -4.99 11.38 12.12
N TYR A 163 -4.85 11.02 10.85
CA TYR A 163 -3.72 11.41 9.99
C TYR A 163 -4.00 12.67 9.18
N LEU A 164 -5.20 12.77 8.62
CA LEU A 164 -5.57 13.84 7.71
C LEU A 164 -6.04 15.12 8.40
N CYS A 165 -6.49 14.99 9.66
CA CYS A 165 -6.99 16.10 10.48
C CYS A 165 -6.35 16.05 11.88
N PRO A 166 -5.02 16.22 12.00
CA PRO A 166 -4.30 16.16 13.27
C PRO A 166 -4.64 17.35 14.21
#